data_92aaab58335e77a5da7cd02dbf99b3cc
#
_entry.id   92aaab58335e77a5da7cd02dbf99b3cc
#
_cell.length_a   1.000
_cell.length_b   1.000
_cell.length_c   1.000
_cell.angle_alpha   90.00
_cell.angle_beta   90.00
_cell.angle_gamma   90.00
#
_symmetry.space_group_name_H-M   'P 1'
#
loop_
_entity.id
_entity.type
_entity.pdbx_description
1 polymer ?
#
loop_
_entity_poly.entity_id
_entity_poly.type
_entity_poly.pdbx_seq_one_letter_code
_entity_poly.pdbx_strand_id
1 'polypeptide(L)'
;RSGYTPTAAKPAEHFELRADGVAILHAGQFESDAAHELLREHLDELMSAKAFILDLRGNGGGSSNYGWDLLTYLSKTPIATARSSYRAQSYYNRARNDDQAQIEWRSLPSEPYTVRRERVFSGPVAMLIDARTFSAGEDTAAAFKLMKRGSIIGSASGGSSGQPLGLSLPGGGSARICVKRDVYPDGSSF
;
A
#
# COMPACT_ATOMS: atom_id res chain seq x y z
N ARG A 1 -17.40 25.49 16.85
CA ARG A 1 -16.63 24.38 17.47
C ARG A 1 -16.96 23.12 16.67
N SER A 2 -16.10 22.74 15.71
CA SER A 2 -16.18 21.43 15.08
C SER A 2 -15.76 20.38 16.11
N GLY A 3 -16.69 19.54 16.55
CA GLY A 3 -16.37 18.42 17.42
C GLY A 3 -15.48 17.43 16.67
N TYR A 4 -14.19 17.43 16.97
CA TYR A 4 -13.31 16.34 16.58
C TYR A 4 -13.74 15.11 17.38
N THR A 5 -14.31 14.13 16.72
CA THR A 5 -14.52 12.81 17.30
C THR A 5 -13.19 12.05 17.20
N PRO A 6 -12.60 11.58 18.30
CA PRO A 6 -11.37 10.80 18.22
C PRO A 6 -11.61 9.62 17.29
N THR A 7 -10.72 9.46 16.33
CA THR A 7 -10.70 8.28 15.46
C THR A 7 -10.64 7.03 16.34
N ALA A 8 -11.51 6.05 16.09
CA ALA A 8 -11.44 4.75 16.76
C ALA A 8 -9.99 4.23 16.68
N ALA A 9 -9.54 3.58 17.75
CA ALA A 9 -8.21 2.97 17.78
C ALA A 9 -8.02 2.14 16.49
N LYS A 10 -6.85 2.28 15.85
CA LYS A 10 -6.52 1.46 14.68
C LYS A 10 -6.70 -0.01 15.07
N PRO A 11 -7.36 -0.84 14.26
CA PRO A 11 -7.42 -2.28 14.51
C PRO A 11 -5.98 -2.80 14.64
N ALA A 12 -5.71 -3.62 15.66
CA ALA A 12 -4.45 -4.33 15.75
C ALA A 12 -4.38 -5.38 14.62
N GLU A 13 -3.17 -5.77 14.24
CA GLU A 13 -2.94 -6.92 13.37
C GLU A 13 -3.61 -8.14 14.01
N HIS A 14 -4.32 -8.92 13.19
CA HIS A 14 -5.07 -10.07 13.67
C HIS A 14 -5.12 -11.16 12.60
N PHE A 15 -4.88 -12.40 12.99
CA PHE A 15 -5.09 -13.58 12.15
C PHE A 15 -6.18 -14.46 12.73
N GLU A 16 -7.05 -14.96 11.88
CA GLU A 16 -8.13 -15.88 12.25
C GLU A 16 -8.29 -16.97 11.19
N LEU A 17 -8.31 -18.23 11.61
CA LEU A 17 -8.83 -19.33 10.79
C LEU A 17 -10.26 -19.64 11.25
N ARG A 18 -11.23 -19.29 10.45
CA ARG A 18 -12.66 -19.49 10.72
C ARG A 18 -13.06 -20.97 10.64
N ALA A 19 -14.14 -21.32 11.32
CA ALA A 19 -14.69 -22.69 11.29
C ALA A 19 -15.11 -23.17 9.88
N ASP A 20 -15.42 -22.25 8.95
CA ASP A 20 -15.73 -22.55 7.54
C ASP A 20 -14.48 -22.79 6.70
N GLY A 21 -13.28 -22.63 7.27
CA GLY A 21 -11.99 -22.84 6.63
C GLY A 21 -11.45 -21.61 5.91
N VAL A 22 -12.01 -20.43 6.10
CA VAL A 22 -11.48 -19.17 5.56
C VAL A 22 -10.46 -18.60 6.53
N ALA A 23 -9.23 -18.38 6.08
CA ALA A 23 -8.23 -17.62 6.82
C ALA A 23 -8.39 -16.12 6.55
N ILE A 24 -8.26 -15.30 7.58
CA ILE A 24 -8.33 -13.84 7.49
C ILE A 24 -7.09 -13.27 8.18
N LEU A 25 -6.35 -12.42 7.47
CA LEU A 25 -5.32 -11.56 8.07
C LEU A 25 -5.78 -10.11 7.98
N HIS A 26 -6.01 -9.48 9.12
CA HIS A 26 -6.17 -8.04 9.19
C HIS A 26 -4.81 -7.38 9.36
N ALA A 27 -4.40 -6.57 8.39
CA ALA A 27 -3.16 -5.79 8.42
C ALA A 27 -3.51 -4.30 8.56
N GLY A 28 -3.62 -3.83 9.82
CA GLY A 28 -4.12 -2.49 10.15
C GLY A 28 -3.15 -1.36 9.80
N GLN A 29 -1.87 -1.66 9.61
CA GLN A 29 -0.81 -0.70 9.28
C GLN A 29 0.42 -1.38 8.69
N PHE A 30 1.30 -0.58 8.08
CA PHE A 30 2.60 -1.02 7.55
C PHE A 30 3.76 -0.19 8.16
N GLU A 31 3.67 0.13 9.45
CA GLU A 31 4.75 0.82 10.19
C GLU A 31 5.83 -0.15 10.70
N SER A 32 5.51 -1.45 10.73
CA SER A 32 6.42 -2.55 11.09
C SER A 32 6.08 -3.80 10.29
N ASP A 33 6.82 -4.87 10.48
CA ASP A 33 6.60 -6.19 9.90
C ASP A 33 5.61 -7.07 10.69
N ALA A 34 4.91 -6.51 11.69
CA ALA A 34 4.03 -7.26 12.57
C ALA A 34 2.99 -8.13 11.83
N ALA A 35 2.35 -7.60 10.78
CA ALA A 35 1.42 -8.39 9.98
C ALA A 35 2.11 -9.56 9.25
N HIS A 36 3.36 -9.37 8.81
CA HIS A 36 4.16 -10.42 8.18
C HIS A 36 4.60 -11.48 9.19
N GLU A 37 5.04 -11.06 10.39
CA GLU A 37 5.40 -11.99 11.46
C GLU A 37 4.20 -12.82 11.87
N LEU A 38 3.05 -12.19 12.08
CA LEU A 38 1.81 -12.88 12.41
C LEU A 38 1.40 -13.90 11.33
N LEU A 39 1.50 -13.52 10.04
CA LEU A 39 1.23 -14.46 8.95
C LEU A 39 2.21 -15.65 8.96
N ARG A 40 3.44 -15.41 9.32
CA ARG A 40 4.49 -16.44 9.41
C ARG A 40 4.23 -17.43 10.54
N GLU A 41 3.77 -16.94 11.68
CA GLU A 41 3.37 -17.76 12.82
C GLU A 41 2.20 -18.69 12.48
N HIS A 42 1.26 -18.21 11.66
CA HIS A 42 0.07 -18.94 11.23
C HIS A 42 0.18 -19.53 9.81
N LEU A 43 1.41 -19.73 9.31
CA LEU A 43 1.62 -20.18 7.93
C LEU A 43 0.99 -21.54 7.63
N ASP A 44 1.03 -22.49 8.56
CA ASP A 44 0.42 -23.80 8.38
C ASP A 44 -1.10 -23.70 8.27
N GLU A 45 -1.71 -22.84 9.07
CA GLU A 45 -3.15 -22.57 9.04
C GLU A 45 -3.53 -21.92 7.70
N LEU A 46 -2.77 -20.92 7.24
CA LEU A 46 -2.97 -20.34 5.92
C LEU A 46 -2.89 -21.38 4.81
N MET A 47 -1.84 -22.23 4.82
CA MET A 47 -1.65 -23.23 3.77
C MET A 47 -2.72 -24.32 3.76
N SER A 48 -3.39 -24.56 4.89
CA SER A 48 -4.51 -25.50 5.01
C SER A 48 -5.88 -24.88 4.73
N ALA A 49 -5.95 -23.55 4.64
CA ALA A 49 -7.20 -22.84 4.45
C ALA A 49 -7.84 -23.08 3.08
N LYS A 50 -9.16 -23.04 3.00
CA LYS A 50 -9.92 -23.14 1.74
C LYS A 50 -9.86 -21.84 0.92
N ALA A 51 -9.76 -20.69 1.61
CA ALA A 51 -9.65 -19.36 1.00
C ALA A 51 -8.94 -18.43 1.98
N PHE A 52 -8.42 -17.31 1.45
CA PHE A 52 -7.74 -16.30 2.24
C PHE A 52 -8.31 -14.90 1.99
N ILE A 53 -8.48 -14.14 3.04
CA ILE A 53 -8.85 -12.73 3.00
C ILE A 53 -7.71 -11.90 3.61
N LEU A 54 -7.14 -11.00 2.80
CA LEU A 54 -6.22 -9.97 3.29
C LEU A 54 -7.03 -8.69 3.51
N ASP A 55 -7.24 -8.34 4.76
CA ASP A 55 -8.06 -7.18 5.15
C ASP A 55 -7.18 -5.96 5.43
N LEU A 56 -7.20 -4.99 4.51
CA LEU A 56 -6.49 -3.71 4.59
C LEU A 56 -7.42 -2.55 4.98
N ARG A 57 -8.65 -2.81 5.40
CA ARG A 57 -9.55 -1.74 5.85
C ARG A 57 -8.97 -1.04 7.07
N GLY A 58 -8.94 0.29 7.02
CA GLY A 58 -8.32 1.11 8.05
C GLY A 58 -6.79 1.19 8.00
N ASN A 59 -6.12 0.50 7.08
CA ASN A 59 -4.67 0.57 6.93
C ASN A 59 -4.22 1.95 6.44
N GLY A 60 -3.63 2.75 7.32
CA GLY A 60 -3.18 4.11 7.04
C GLY A 60 -1.85 4.21 6.27
N GLY A 61 -1.24 3.09 5.91
CA GLY A 61 0.04 3.05 5.20
C GLY A 61 1.24 2.75 6.08
N GLY A 62 2.40 3.22 5.67
CA GLY A 62 3.73 2.94 6.24
C GLY A 62 4.72 2.62 5.13
N SER A 63 5.47 1.52 5.23
CA SER A 63 6.35 1.04 4.17
C SER A 63 5.63 0.05 3.24
N SER A 64 5.65 0.33 1.94
CA SER A 64 5.05 -0.55 0.92
C SER A 64 5.72 -1.93 0.88
N ASN A 65 6.99 -2.02 1.31
CA ASN A 65 7.71 -3.30 1.37
C ASN A 65 6.99 -4.31 2.27
N TYR A 66 6.41 -3.89 3.40
CA TYR A 66 5.68 -4.80 4.30
C TYR A 66 4.41 -5.36 3.63
N GLY A 67 3.69 -4.53 2.89
CA GLY A 67 2.53 -4.99 2.13
C GLY A 67 2.90 -5.92 0.97
N TRP A 68 3.93 -5.55 0.20
CA TRP A 68 4.41 -6.41 -0.91
C TRP A 68 4.97 -7.74 -0.41
N ASP A 69 5.61 -7.73 0.77
CA ASP A 69 6.13 -8.95 1.39
C ASP A 69 5.01 -9.95 1.74
N LEU A 70 3.87 -9.46 2.23
CA LEU A 70 2.67 -10.29 2.41
C LEU A 70 2.20 -10.91 1.09
N LEU A 71 2.21 -10.13 0.00
CA LEU A 71 1.78 -10.62 -1.31
C LEU A 71 2.68 -11.73 -1.86
N THR A 72 3.94 -11.83 -1.41
CA THR A 72 4.84 -12.91 -1.84
C THR A 72 4.38 -14.30 -1.41
N TYR A 73 3.56 -14.40 -0.37
CA TYR A 73 2.93 -15.68 0.01
C TYR A 73 1.78 -16.09 -0.94
N LEU A 74 1.43 -15.24 -1.89
CA LEU A 74 0.35 -15.46 -2.85
C LEU A 74 0.84 -15.64 -4.29
N SER A 75 2.16 -15.51 -4.54
CA SER A 75 2.74 -15.60 -5.89
C SER A 75 4.09 -16.31 -5.90
N LYS A 76 4.33 -17.10 -6.94
CA LYS A 76 5.65 -17.68 -7.24
C LYS A 76 6.48 -16.84 -8.20
N THR A 77 5.91 -15.77 -8.74
CA THR A 77 6.55 -14.87 -9.68
C THR A 77 6.79 -13.49 -9.05
N PRO A 78 7.76 -12.72 -9.56
CA PRO A 78 7.95 -11.35 -9.12
C PRO A 78 6.67 -10.53 -9.18
N ILE A 79 6.49 -9.63 -8.22
CA ILE A 79 5.30 -8.80 -8.08
C ILE A 79 5.56 -7.47 -8.78
N ALA A 80 4.77 -7.17 -9.80
CA ALA A 80 4.80 -5.86 -10.43
C ALA A 80 4.25 -4.80 -9.47
N THR A 81 4.96 -3.67 -9.37
CA THR A 81 4.55 -2.52 -8.56
C THR A 81 4.20 -1.32 -9.43
N ALA A 82 3.63 -0.29 -8.84
CA ALA A 82 3.37 0.97 -9.53
C ALA A 82 4.67 1.60 -10.02
N ARG A 83 4.58 2.39 -11.11
CA ARG A 83 5.66 3.26 -11.56
C ARG A 83 5.53 4.62 -10.90
N SER A 84 6.60 5.08 -10.30
CA SER A 84 6.65 6.37 -9.63
C SER A 84 7.41 7.38 -10.45
N SER A 85 6.95 8.63 -10.45
CA SER A 85 7.66 9.76 -11.01
C SER A 85 7.55 10.97 -10.10
N TYR A 86 8.53 11.86 -10.16
CA TYR A 86 8.56 13.10 -9.40
C TYR A 86 8.87 14.31 -10.29
N ARG A 87 8.49 15.48 -9.85
CA ARG A 87 8.78 16.74 -10.54
C ARG A 87 10.23 17.14 -10.27
N ALA A 88 11.02 17.21 -11.32
CA ALA A 88 12.38 17.73 -11.25
C ALA A 88 12.38 19.20 -11.71
N GLN A 89 13.04 20.05 -10.94
CA GLN A 89 13.27 21.44 -11.30
C GLN A 89 14.75 21.76 -11.10
N SER A 90 15.37 22.36 -12.11
CA SER A 90 16.75 22.84 -12.00
C SER A 90 16.84 23.96 -10.96
N TYR A 91 17.78 23.87 -10.02
CA TYR A 91 18.09 24.95 -9.10
C TYR A 91 18.49 26.23 -9.81
N TYR A 92 19.16 26.12 -10.96
CA TYR A 92 19.54 27.25 -11.79
C TYR A 92 18.33 28.00 -12.33
N ASN A 93 17.36 27.29 -12.90
CA ASN A 93 16.13 27.89 -13.43
C ASN A 93 15.31 28.54 -12.31
N ARG A 94 15.23 27.88 -11.15
CA ARG A 94 14.56 28.42 -9.97
C ARG A 94 15.21 29.72 -9.47
N ALA A 95 16.54 29.78 -9.44
CA ALA A 95 17.28 30.97 -9.02
C ALA A 95 17.07 32.17 -9.96
N ARG A 96 16.70 31.94 -11.22
CA ARG A 96 16.42 32.98 -12.23
C ARG A 96 14.95 33.35 -12.32
N ASN A 97 14.07 32.80 -11.49
CA ASN A 97 12.61 32.90 -11.63
C ASN A 97 12.13 32.62 -13.05
N ASP A 98 12.72 31.61 -13.69
CA ASP A 98 12.36 31.20 -15.05
C ASP A 98 11.04 30.40 -15.00
N ASP A 99 9.93 31.12 -15.07
CA ASP A 99 8.58 30.58 -15.07
C ASP A 99 8.28 29.77 -16.35
N GLN A 100 9.11 29.92 -17.39
CA GLN A 100 9.03 29.16 -18.64
C GLN A 100 9.80 27.84 -18.55
N ALA A 101 10.58 27.62 -17.48
CA ALA A 101 11.27 26.35 -17.28
C ALA A 101 10.26 25.23 -17.20
N GLN A 102 10.25 24.36 -18.18
CA GLN A 102 9.37 23.20 -18.21
C GLN A 102 9.65 22.33 -16.99
N ILE A 103 8.59 21.99 -16.29
CA ILE A 103 8.66 21.02 -15.21
C ILE A 103 8.86 19.65 -15.84
N GLU A 104 10.03 19.09 -15.62
CA GLU A 104 10.38 17.75 -16.07
C GLU A 104 9.86 16.73 -15.07
N TRP A 105 9.18 15.70 -15.56
CA TRP A 105 8.85 14.52 -14.77
C TRP A 105 9.96 13.49 -14.95
N ARG A 106 10.57 13.05 -13.85
CA ARG A 106 11.58 12.00 -13.83
C ARG A 106 11.01 10.75 -13.18
N SER A 107 11.18 9.62 -13.88
CA SER A 107 10.79 8.32 -13.33
C SER A 107 11.78 7.88 -12.27
N LEU A 108 11.26 7.30 -11.20
CA LEU A 108 12.05 6.54 -10.24
C LEU A 108 12.31 5.13 -10.81
N PRO A 109 13.46 4.52 -10.49
CA PRO A 109 13.65 3.10 -10.79
C PRO A 109 12.50 2.27 -10.24
N SER A 110 11.98 1.35 -11.04
CA SER A 110 10.89 0.46 -10.67
C SER A 110 11.26 -0.95 -11.08
N GLU A 111 11.67 -1.73 -10.10
CA GLU A 111 11.95 -3.15 -10.28
C GLU A 111 10.82 -3.96 -9.66
N PRO A 112 10.46 -5.11 -10.24
CA PRO A 112 9.50 -6.00 -9.64
C PRO A 112 9.97 -6.46 -8.25
N TYR A 113 9.05 -6.44 -7.28
CA TYR A 113 9.37 -6.90 -5.94
C TYR A 113 9.55 -8.42 -5.95
N THR A 114 10.70 -8.89 -5.50
CA THR A 114 11.09 -10.30 -5.60
C THR A 114 11.56 -10.82 -4.24
N VAL A 115 10.72 -11.65 -3.62
CA VAL A 115 11.10 -12.50 -2.50
C VAL A 115 10.60 -13.91 -2.82
N ARG A 116 11.49 -14.91 -2.77
CA ARG A 116 11.10 -16.29 -2.98
C ARG A 116 10.58 -16.88 -1.68
N ARG A 117 9.39 -17.47 -1.74
CA ARG A 117 8.80 -18.26 -0.64
C ARG A 117 8.81 -19.73 -1.01
N GLU A 118 9.18 -20.55 -0.07
CA GLU A 118 9.11 -22.02 -0.23
C GLU A 118 7.65 -22.48 -0.34
N ARG A 119 6.78 -21.82 0.42
CA ARG A 119 5.34 -22.12 0.48
C ARG A 119 4.54 -20.93 0.01
N VAL A 120 3.65 -21.16 -0.94
CA VAL A 120 2.78 -20.15 -1.54
C VAL A 120 1.35 -20.67 -1.52
N PHE A 121 0.45 -19.88 -0.97
CA PHE A 121 -0.98 -20.20 -0.95
C PHE A 121 -1.57 -20.10 -2.35
N SER A 122 -2.19 -21.19 -2.82
CA SER A 122 -2.76 -21.31 -4.17
C SER A 122 -4.29 -21.20 -4.21
N GLY A 123 -4.97 -21.25 -3.06
CA GLY A 123 -6.42 -21.17 -2.97
C GLY A 123 -7.00 -19.79 -3.36
N PRO A 124 -8.31 -19.63 -3.38
CA PRO A 124 -8.96 -18.34 -3.64
C PRO A 124 -8.53 -17.24 -2.67
N VAL A 125 -8.36 -16.01 -3.16
CA VAL A 125 -7.98 -14.85 -2.35
C VAL A 125 -8.91 -13.67 -2.63
N ALA A 126 -9.26 -12.95 -1.58
CA ALA A 126 -9.87 -11.62 -1.67
C ALA A 126 -9.07 -10.62 -0.83
N MET A 127 -9.06 -9.36 -1.28
CA MET A 127 -8.50 -8.25 -0.52
C MET A 127 -9.64 -7.29 -0.16
N LEU A 128 -9.71 -6.88 1.11
CA LEU A 128 -10.67 -5.88 1.56
C LEU A 128 -9.99 -4.53 1.72
N ILE A 129 -10.64 -3.47 1.21
CA ILE A 129 -10.19 -2.08 1.33
C ILE A 129 -11.35 -1.17 1.72
N ASP A 130 -11.04 0.00 2.28
CA ASP A 130 -12.00 1.06 2.55
C ASP A 130 -11.38 2.45 2.34
N ALA A 131 -12.17 3.51 2.55
CA ALA A 131 -11.71 4.90 2.41
C ALA A 131 -10.54 5.28 3.35
N ARG A 132 -10.19 4.45 4.33
CA ARG A 132 -9.05 4.62 5.23
C ARG A 132 -7.84 3.78 4.82
N THR A 133 -7.98 2.93 3.80
CA THR A 133 -6.83 2.29 3.15
C THR A 133 -6.06 3.37 2.41
N PHE A 134 -4.80 3.61 2.80
CA PHE A 134 -4.07 4.80 2.39
C PHE A 134 -2.58 4.50 2.14
N SER A 135 -1.92 5.27 1.26
CA SER A 135 -0.46 5.21 1.05
C SER A 135 0.04 3.78 0.75
N ALA A 136 0.91 3.19 1.57
CA ALA A 136 1.42 1.82 1.39
C ALA A 136 0.31 0.75 1.32
N GLY A 137 -0.85 0.98 1.96
CA GLY A 137 -2.03 0.14 1.79
C GLY A 137 -2.55 0.16 0.36
N GLU A 138 -2.53 1.33 -0.29
CA GLU A 138 -2.92 1.49 -1.69
C GLU A 138 -1.89 0.89 -2.65
N ASP A 139 -0.59 1.07 -2.36
CA ASP A 139 0.49 0.43 -3.13
C ASP A 139 0.35 -1.10 -3.12
N THR A 140 -0.05 -1.66 -1.96
CA THR A 140 -0.32 -3.09 -1.80
C THR A 140 -1.54 -3.51 -2.61
N ALA A 141 -2.63 -2.73 -2.57
CA ALA A 141 -3.83 -3.01 -3.34
C ALA A 141 -3.58 -2.92 -4.86
N ALA A 142 -2.79 -1.92 -5.30
CA ALA A 142 -2.38 -1.77 -6.69
C ALA A 142 -1.55 -2.97 -7.17
N ALA A 143 -0.57 -3.41 -6.37
CA ALA A 143 0.23 -4.60 -6.67
C ALA A 143 -0.64 -5.87 -6.73
N PHE A 144 -1.56 -6.05 -5.79
CA PHE A 144 -2.49 -7.19 -5.79
C PHE A 144 -3.38 -7.20 -7.05
N LYS A 145 -3.87 -6.04 -7.47
CA LYS A 145 -4.64 -5.90 -8.72
C LYS A 145 -3.80 -6.32 -9.94
N LEU A 146 -2.54 -5.90 -10.01
CA LEU A 146 -1.62 -6.27 -11.09
C LEU A 146 -1.33 -7.77 -11.11
N MET A 147 -1.26 -8.42 -9.95
CA MET A 147 -1.09 -9.86 -9.85
C MET A 147 -2.27 -10.66 -10.42
N LYS A 148 -3.46 -10.06 -10.53
CA LYS A 148 -4.71 -10.73 -10.92
C LYS A 148 -4.98 -12.00 -10.08
N ARG A 149 -4.60 -11.95 -8.80
CA ARG A 149 -4.60 -13.11 -7.91
C ARG A 149 -5.95 -13.34 -7.21
N GLY A 150 -6.82 -12.35 -7.23
CA GLY A 150 -8.13 -12.39 -6.60
C GLY A 150 -8.91 -11.10 -6.79
N SER A 151 -10.00 -10.96 -6.06
CA SER A 151 -10.86 -9.78 -6.10
C SER A 151 -10.48 -8.77 -5.02
N ILE A 152 -10.60 -7.49 -5.34
CA ILE A 152 -10.58 -6.40 -4.35
C ILE A 152 -12.03 -6.01 -4.08
N ILE A 153 -12.42 -5.97 -2.81
CA ILE A 153 -13.80 -5.78 -2.34
C ILE A 153 -13.82 -4.63 -1.34
N GLY A 154 -14.81 -3.78 -1.40
CA GLY A 154 -15.00 -2.66 -0.48
C GLY A 154 -15.33 -1.35 -1.18
N SER A 155 -15.00 -0.23 -0.55
CA SER A 155 -15.12 1.11 -1.14
C SER A 155 -13.79 1.57 -1.73
N ALA A 156 -13.81 2.68 -2.49
CA ALA A 156 -12.59 3.33 -2.93
C ALA A 156 -11.69 3.68 -1.74
N SER A 157 -10.38 3.56 -1.95
CA SER A 157 -9.34 3.93 -0.98
C SER A 157 -9.20 5.45 -0.82
N GLY A 158 -8.27 5.90 0.02
CA GLY A 158 -8.04 7.30 0.31
C GLY A 158 -7.49 8.14 -0.86
N GLY A 159 -6.92 7.51 -1.88
CA GLY A 159 -6.48 8.18 -3.10
C GLY A 159 -5.16 8.94 -2.96
N SER A 160 -4.22 8.49 -2.11
CA SER A 160 -2.93 9.16 -1.93
C SER A 160 -1.78 8.22 -1.58
N SER A 161 -1.03 7.85 -2.59
CA SER A 161 0.23 7.10 -2.49
C SER A 161 1.50 7.98 -2.66
N GLY A 162 1.32 9.31 -2.77
CA GLY A 162 2.29 10.27 -3.31
C GLY A 162 3.45 10.67 -2.41
N GLN A 163 3.80 9.95 -1.35
CA GLN A 163 4.93 10.22 -0.44
C GLN A 163 5.01 11.70 -0.03
N PRO A 164 4.24 12.16 0.97
CA PRO A 164 4.07 13.55 1.24
C PRO A 164 5.30 14.23 1.86
N LEU A 165 5.63 15.42 1.36
CA LEU A 165 6.48 16.36 2.05
C LEU A 165 5.68 17.02 3.17
N GLY A 166 6.15 16.92 4.39
CA GLY A 166 5.60 17.64 5.53
C GLY A 166 6.12 19.09 5.60
N LEU A 167 5.23 20.04 5.80
CA LEU A 167 5.56 21.45 5.96
C LEU A 167 4.98 21.94 7.27
N SER A 168 5.80 22.66 8.08
CA SER A 168 5.33 23.39 9.24
C SER A 168 4.81 24.76 8.81
N LEU A 169 3.65 25.16 9.32
CA LEU A 169 3.02 26.44 9.03
C LEU A 169 3.05 27.35 10.26
N PRO A 170 3.01 28.67 10.09
CA PRO A 170 2.86 29.62 11.20
C PRO A 170 1.65 29.27 12.06
N GLY A 171 1.75 29.50 13.37
CA GLY A 171 0.67 29.20 14.32
C GLY A 171 0.56 27.71 14.71
N GLY A 172 1.59 26.90 14.44
CA GLY A 172 1.64 25.48 14.82
C GLY A 172 0.85 24.55 13.89
N GLY A 173 0.39 25.04 12.76
CA GLY A 173 -0.25 24.24 11.72
C GLY A 173 0.75 23.38 10.94
N SER A 174 0.24 22.42 10.18
CA SER A 174 1.04 21.62 9.23
C SER A 174 0.30 21.41 7.92
N ALA A 175 1.07 21.21 6.85
CA ALA A 175 0.55 20.78 5.56
C ALA A 175 1.34 19.58 5.05
N ARG A 176 0.70 18.75 4.21
CA ARG A 176 1.35 17.66 3.49
C ARG A 176 1.07 17.80 2.00
N ILE A 177 2.12 17.72 1.20
CA ILE A 177 2.03 17.86 -0.26
C ILE A 177 2.64 16.62 -0.90
N CYS A 178 1.88 15.93 -1.74
CA CYS A 178 2.40 14.79 -2.51
C CYS A 178 3.53 15.24 -3.44
N VAL A 179 4.67 14.57 -3.39
CA VAL A 179 5.88 14.92 -4.17
C VAL A 179 6.19 13.92 -5.28
N LYS A 180 5.45 12.81 -5.34
CA LYS A 180 5.52 11.85 -6.44
C LYS A 180 4.14 11.57 -7.01
N ARG A 181 4.11 11.03 -8.21
CA ARG A 181 2.93 10.50 -8.89
C ARG A 181 3.16 9.03 -9.16
N ASP A 182 2.19 8.21 -8.78
CA ASP A 182 2.17 6.79 -9.06
C ASP A 182 1.14 6.47 -10.14
N VAL A 183 1.51 5.55 -11.02
CA VAL A 183 0.65 5.04 -12.09
C VAL A 183 0.88 3.55 -12.25
N TYR A 184 -0.09 2.84 -12.80
CA TYR A 184 0.14 1.46 -13.23
C TYR A 184 1.23 1.37 -14.31
N PRO A 185 1.84 0.19 -14.54
CA PRO A 185 2.86 0.01 -15.59
C PRO A 185 2.40 0.41 -17.00
N ASP A 186 1.11 0.39 -17.29
CA ASP A 186 0.52 0.85 -18.54
C ASP A 186 0.28 2.37 -18.61
N GLY A 187 0.58 3.10 -17.52
CA GLY A 187 0.41 4.55 -17.42
C GLY A 187 -0.96 5.00 -16.93
N SER A 188 -1.91 4.10 -16.71
CA SER A 188 -3.22 4.44 -16.14
C SER A 188 -3.11 4.80 -14.65
N SER A 189 -4.03 5.62 -14.16
CA SER A 189 -4.15 5.95 -12.74
C SER A 189 -4.79 4.81 -11.95
N PHE A 190 -4.48 4.74 -10.68
CA PHE A 190 -5.13 3.81 -9.75
C PHE A 190 -5.72 4.57 -8.56
#